data_14b592b7e0aa32af7ba070f07e1b8dd8
#
_entry.id   14b592b7e0aa32af7ba070f07e1b8dd8
#
_cell.length_a   1.000
_cell.length_b   1.000
_cell.length_c   1.000
_cell.angle_alpha   90.00
_cell.angle_beta   90.00
_cell.angle_gamma   90.00
#
_symmetry.space_group_name_H-M   'P 1'
#
loop_
_entity.id
_entity.type
_entity.pdbx_description
1 polymer ?
#
loop_
_entity_poly.entity_id
_entity_poly.type
_entity_poly.pdbx_seq_one_letter_code
_entity_poly.pdbx_strand_id
1 'polypeptide(L)'
;MRDLCVEERLTAVNALDSILVLADRASETQASVRKASVMARHFKARIELFACDADHAWALADASPVARAAIANCLSGTERYLDALRGSVAGNDLQITTKAACANSMEEGIGARIRAMHPDLVIKTLMSISDTAPMPPRPLEMQLMRCCAVPLLVTRGRSWRPITKFAAAIDLDGHDPELTAKLVDTVRFLALGSGGEHALIHGSSVEAIKKFIEEHQVDVLVIGGPRAESWQGPDASLTERLLSMVECDVLIVPATDASSTPTGLVS
;
A
#
# COMPACT_ATOMS: atom_id res chain seq x y z
N MET A 1 -5.85 34.33 -15.20
CA MET A 1 -5.12 33.36 -16.05
C MET A 1 -4.01 32.75 -15.23
N ARG A 2 -4.37 31.86 -14.29
CA ARG A 2 -3.46 31.00 -13.47
C ARG A 2 -4.34 30.04 -12.66
N ASP A 3 -4.96 29.08 -13.34
CA ASP A 3 -5.67 27.97 -12.71
C ASP A 3 -5.65 26.78 -13.67
N LEU A 4 -4.47 26.24 -13.87
CA LEU A 4 -4.27 25.03 -14.68
C LEU A 4 -2.96 24.37 -14.21
N CYS A 5 -2.95 23.71 -13.06
CA CYS A 5 -1.84 22.83 -12.66
C CYS A 5 -2.13 22.00 -11.41
N VAL A 6 -3.35 21.49 -11.21
CA VAL A 6 -3.66 20.60 -10.07
C VAL A 6 -4.13 19.21 -10.50
N GLU A 7 -4.40 18.98 -11.78
CA GLU A 7 -5.09 17.75 -12.23
C GLU A 7 -4.22 16.61 -12.81
N GLU A 8 -2.90 16.76 -12.93
CA GLU A 8 -2.08 15.72 -13.62
C GLU A 8 -1.16 14.86 -12.74
N ARG A 9 -1.34 14.85 -11.41
CA ARG A 9 -0.52 13.96 -10.54
C ARG A 9 -1.15 12.60 -10.23
N LEU A 10 -2.09 12.15 -10.98
CA LEU A 10 -2.74 10.89 -10.74
C LEU A 10 -2.22 9.85 -11.72
N THR A 11 -1.50 8.79 -11.20
CA THR A 11 -1.79 7.43 -11.61
C THR A 11 -0.67 6.50 -12.09
N ALA A 12 0.53 6.95 -12.35
CA ALA A 12 1.68 6.04 -12.48
C ALA A 12 2.68 6.38 -11.39
N VAL A 13 3.45 5.40 -10.88
CA VAL A 13 4.59 5.73 -10.02
C VAL A 13 5.70 6.26 -10.93
N ASN A 14 5.64 7.56 -11.25
CA ASN A 14 6.62 8.26 -12.08
C ASN A 14 7.59 9.10 -11.22
N ALA A 15 7.29 9.25 -9.94
CA ALA A 15 8.13 9.84 -8.92
C ALA A 15 7.88 9.09 -7.61
N LEU A 16 8.90 8.93 -6.81
CA LEU A 16 8.79 8.31 -5.49
C LEU A 16 9.60 9.15 -4.50
N ASP A 17 8.99 10.26 -4.06
CA ASP A 17 9.60 11.20 -3.12
C ASP A 17 9.14 10.96 -1.69
N SER A 18 7.97 10.31 -1.51
CA SER A 18 7.32 10.13 -0.22
C SER A 18 6.62 8.78 -0.10
N ILE A 19 6.92 8.04 0.96
CA ILE A 19 6.38 6.72 1.26
C ILE A 19 5.67 6.76 2.61
N LEU A 20 4.39 6.39 2.63
CA LEU A 20 3.64 6.17 3.86
C LEU A 20 3.66 4.68 4.21
N VAL A 21 4.23 4.33 5.35
CA VAL A 21 4.28 2.95 5.84
C VAL A 21 3.26 2.77 6.94
N LEU A 22 2.29 1.90 6.71
CA LEU A 22 1.31 1.51 7.71
C LEU A 22 1.95 0.46 8.64
N ALA A 23 2.43 0.92 9.79
CA ALA A 23 3.06 0.07 10.80
C ALA A 23 1.99 -0.73 11.55
N ASP A 24 2.23 -2.01 11.73
CA ASP A 24 1.33 -2.92 12.44
C ASP A 24 2.08 -3.57 13.61
N ARG A 25 1.59 -3.37 14.84
CA ARG A 25 2.19 -3.95 16.05
C ARG A 25 2.17 -5.48 16.06
N ALA A 26 1.19 -6.08 15.38
CA ALA A 26 1.08 -7.52 15.27
C ALA A 26 2.04 -8.14 14.23
N SER A 27 2.72 -7.33 13.42
CA SER A 27 3.69 -7.81 12.44
C SER A 27 5.07 -8.04 13.09
N GLU A 28 5.47 -9.30 13.25
CA GLU A 28 6.79 -9.65 13.79
C GLU A 28 7.92 -9.25 12.83
N THR A 29 7.71 -9.41 11.54
CA THR A 29 8.77 -9.24 10.54
C THR A 29 8.98 -7.79 10.10
N GLN A 30 8.00 -6.91 10.34
CA GLN A 30 8.01 -5.51 9.88
C GLN A 30 8.44 -5.38 8.41
N ALA A 31 7.91 -6.25 7.55
CA ALA A 31 8.29 -6.35 6.14
C ALA A 31 8.08 -5.05 5.38
N SER A 32 6.97 -4.33 5.65
CA SER A 32 6.68 -3.02 5.06
C SER A 32 7.78 -1.99 5.34
N VAL A 33 8.28 -1.94 6.57
CA VAL A 33 9.32 -0.99 6.98
C VAL A 33 10.66 -1.29 6.31
N ARG A 34 11.06 -2.58 6.28
CA ARG A 34 12.30 -2.99 5.61
C ARG A 34 12.27 -2.69 4.12
N LYS A 35 11.15 -3.00 3.44
CA LYS A 35 11.02 -2.76 2.00
C LYS A 35 10.92 -1.28 1.66
N ALA A 36 10.22 -0.49 2.48
CA ALA A 36 10.22 0.96 2.39
C ALA A 36 11.64 1.52 2.49
N SER A 37 12.46 1.00 3.41
CA SER A 37 13.85 1.44 3.57
C SER A 37 14.70 1.12 2.35
N VAL A 38 14.50 -0.05 1.72
CA VAL A 38 15.18 -0.40 0.46
C VAL A 38 14.78 0.57 -0.64
N MET A 39 13.47 0.79 -0.86
CA MET A 39 12.98 1.72 -1.86
C MET A 39 13.47 3.15 -1.62
N ALA A 40 13.38 3.62 -0.37
CA ALA A 40 13.80 4.98 -0.04
C ALA A 40 15.29 5.24 -0.30
N ARG A 41 16.15 4.23 -0.14
CA ARG A 41 17.58 4.36 -0.51
C ARG A 41 17.78 4.51 -2.02
N HIS A 42 17.07 3.72 -2.81
CA HIS A 42 17.17 3.79 -4.27
C HIS A 42 16.61 5.10 -4.84
N PHE A 43 15.46 5.53 -4.34
CA PHE A 43 14.72 6.67 -4.89
C PHE A 43 14.97 7.98 -4.12
N LYS A 44 15.72 7.96 -3.00
CA LYS A 44 15.93 9.08 -2.08
C LYS A 44 14.62 9.62 -1.48
N ALA A 45 13.66 8.73 -1.31
CA ALA A 45 12.34 9.05 -0.79
C ALA A 45 12.35 9.29 0.73
N ARG A 46 11.44 10.13 1.21
CA ARG A 46 11.13 10.28 2.63
C ARG A 46 10.18 9.17 3.06
N ILE A 47 10.36 8.66 4.27
CA ILE A 47 9.47 7.67 4.87
C ILE A 47 8.70 8.32 6.02
N GLU A 48 7.42 8.07 6.10
CA GLU A 48 6.65 8.27 7.32
C GLU A 48 6.12 6.91 7.81
N LEU A 49 6.46 6.57 9.04
CA LEU A 49 5.88 5.45 9.75
C LEU A 49 4.60 5.93 10.43
N PHE A 50 3.47 5.35 10.05
CA PHE A 50 2.16 5.71 10.57
C PHE A 50 1.49 4.53 11.26
N ALA A 51 0.92 4.76 12.41
CA ALA A 51 0.03 3.83 13.08
C ALA A 51 -1.21 4.55 13.59
N CYS A 52 -2.36 3.93 13.35
CA CYS A 52 -3.66 4.40 13.84
C CYS A 52 -4.18 3.42 14.89
N ASP A 53 -4.78 3.96 15.93
CA ASP A 53 -5.53 3.20 16.93
C ASP A 53 -7.03 3.49 16.75
N ALA A 54 -7.82 2.43 16.68
CA ALA A 54 -9.28 2.50 16.63
C ALA A 54 -9.94 1.85 17.87
N ASP A 55 -9.17 1.20 18.74
CA ASP A 55 -9.70 0.55 19.94
C ASP A 55 -10.19 1.58 20.97
N HIS A 56 -9.68 2.80 20.90
CA HIS A 56 -10.06 3.92 21.73
C HIS A 56 -11.06 4.89 21.07
N ALA A 57 -11.76 4.46 20.02
CA ALA A 57 -12.76 5.26 19.30
C ALA A 57 -13.85 5.81 20.24
N TRP A 58 -14.26 5.04 21.25
CA TRP A 58 -15.24 5.46 22.26
C TRP A 58 -14.82 6.75 22.99
N ALA A 59 -13.51 6.97 23.18
CA ALA A 59 -12.99 8.11 23.88
C ALA A 59 -12.96 9.40 23.03
N LEU A 60 -13.08 9.28 21.71
CA LEU A 60 -13.10 10.44 20.81
C LEU A 60 -14.41 11.24 20.91
N ALA A 61 -15.50 10.55 21.23
CA ALA A 61 -16.82 11.17 21.43
C ALA A 61 -17.07 11.65 22.89
N ASP A 62 -16.18 11.29 23.82
CA ASP A 62 -16.31 11.59 25.26
C ASP A 62 -15.35 12.71 25.69
N ALA A 63 -15.89 13.80 26.24
CA ALA A 63 -15.11 14.92 26.75
C ALA A 63 -14.60 14.72 28.21
N SER A 64 -14.81 13.55 28.81
CA SER A 64 -14.41 13.26 30.19
C SER A 64 -12.89 13.30 30.38
N PRO A 65 -12.38 13.57 31.58
CA PRO A 65 -10.95 13.45 31.86
C PRO A 65 -10.39 12.05 31.62
N VAL A 66 -11.22 11.02 31.84
CA VAL A 66 -10.84 9.62 31.64
C VAL A 66 -10.63 9.34 30.16
N ALA A 67 -11.54 9.78 29.29
CA ALA A 67 -11.43 9.63 27.85
C ALA A 67 -10.18 10.37 27.29
N ARG A 68 -9.96 11.61 27.70
CA ARG A 68 -8.76 12.36 27.33
C ARG A 68 -7.47 11.66 27.75
N ALA A 69 -7.43 11.12 28.98
CA ALA A 69 -6.29 10.37 29.46
C ALA A 69 -6.07 9.07 28.66
N ALA A 70 -7.15 8.36 28.30
CA ALA A 70 -7.06 7.15 27.47
C ALA A 70 -6.46 7.46 26.08
N ILE A 71 -6.92 8.51 25.39
CA ILE A 71 -6.37 8.95 24.11
C ILE A 71 -4.90 9.34 24.24
N ALA A 72 -4.54 10.15 25.26
CA ALA A 72 -3.17 10.58 25.47
C ALA A 72 -2.22 9.40 25.71
N ASN A 73 -2.63 8.43 26.51
CA ASN A 73 -1.86 7.22 26.79
C ASN A 73 -1.70 6.34 25.55
N CYS A 74 -2.77 6.18 24.77
CA CYS A 74 -2.76 5.45 23.51
C CYS A 74 -1.78 6.08 22.52
N LEU A 75 -1.88 7.39 22.28
CA LEU A 75 -0.99 8.11 21.38
C LEU A 75 0.47 8.01 21.83
N SER A 76 0.76 8.27 23.11
CA SER A 76 2.13 8.15 23.64
C SER A 76 2.69 6.75 23.55
N GLY A 77 1.86 5.72 23.72
CA GLY A 77 2.25 4.32 23.52
C GLY A 77 2.55 3.99 22.06
N THR A 78 1.77 4.53 21.15
CA THR A 78 1.92 4.36 19.72
C THR A 78 3.15 5.11 19.20
N GLU A 79 3.38 6.35 19.65
CA GLU A 79 4.58 7.13 19.32
C GLU A 79 5.86 6.42 19.74
N ARG A 80 5.91 5.90 20.99
CA ARG A 80 7.07 5.13 21.47
C ARG A 80 7.33 3.88 20.61
N TYR A 81 6.30 3.18 20.21
CA TYR A 81 6.43 2.04 19.30
C TYR A 81 7.00 2.45 17.95
N LEU A 82 6.48 3.51 17.33
CA LEU A 82 6.95 4.02 16.05
C LEU A 82 8.39 4.53 16.12
N ASP A 83 8.78 5.19 17.22
CA ASP A 83 10.14 5.66 17.44
C ASP A 83 11.13 4.50 17.63
N ALA A 84 10.74 3.45 18.35
CA ALA A 84 11.53 2.23 18.46
C ALA A 84 11.71 1.57 17.08
N LEU A 85 10.64 1.50 16.29
CA LEU A 85 10.66 0.96 14.94
C LEU A 85 11.55 1.79 14.01
N ARG A 86 11.45 3.12 14.07
CA ARG A 86 12.36 4.04 13.35
C ARG A 86 13.81 3.76 13.73
N GLY A 87 14.11 3.62 15.02
CA GLY A 87 15.47 3.34 15.52
C GLY A 87 16.03 2.02 15.03
N SER A 88 15.18 1.01 14.76
CA SER A 88 15.62 -0.30 14.28
C SER A 88 16.06 -0.32 12.81
N VAL A 89 15.65 0.67 12.01
CA VAL A 89 15.90 0.72 10.56
C VAL A 89 16.61 2.00 10.11
N ALA A 90 16.68 3.01 10.98
CA ALA A 90 17.30 4.29 10.66
C ALA A 90 18.81 4.12 10.46
N GLY A 91 19.27 4.44 9.25
CA GLY A 91 20.66 4.78 8.95
C GLY A 91 20.75 6.29 8.72
N ASN A 92 21.95 6.84 8.71
CA ASN A 92 22.17 8.27 8.44
C ASN A 92 21.74 8.70 7.03
N ASP A 93 21.36 7.74 6.19
CA ASP A 93 20.98 7.88 4.79
C ASP A 93 19.46 7.96 4.56
N LEU A 94 18.65 7.73 5.61
CA LEU A 94 17.19 7.71 5.51
C LEU A 94 16.54 8.86 6.27
N GLN A 95 15.60 9.54 5.62
CA GLN A 95 14.71 10.52 6.25
C GLN A 95 13.42 9.80 6.70
N ILE A 96 13.32 9.52 8.01
CA ILE A 96 12.18 8.81 8.58
C ILE A 96 11.49 9.69 9.64
N THR A 97 10.21 9.93 9.45
CA THR A 97 9.32 10.56 10.43
C THR A 97 8.32 9.56 10.98
N THR A 98 7.71 9.89 12.12
CA THR A 98 6.69 9.05 12.77
C THR A 98 5.42 9.86 12.99
N LYS A 99 4.26 9.20 12.88
CA LYS A 99 2.97 9.81 13.18
C LYS A 99 2.02 8.79 13.76
N ALA A 100 1.51 9.05 14.97
CA ALA A 100 0.43 8.32 15.61
C ALA A 100 -0.91 9.05 15.43
N ALA A 101 -2.00 8.31 15.38
CA ALA A 101 -3.35 8.83 15.39
C ALA A 101 -4.30 7.91 16.17
N CYS A 102 -5.38 8.50 16.70
CA CYS A 102 -6.59 7.80 17.10
C CYS A 102 -7.70 8.19 16.15
N ALA A 103 -8.52 7.25 15.73
CA ALA A 103 -9.65 7.49 14.84
C ALA A 103 -10.84 6.58 15.21
N ASN A 104 -12.02 6.85 14.63
CA ASN A 104 -13.20 6.01 14.87
C ASN A 104 -13.04 4.64 14.17
N SER A 105 -12.27 4.57 13.09
CA SER A 105 -11.88 3.32 12.44
C SER A 105 -10.46 3.43 11.88
N MET A 106 -9.84 2.29 11.62
CA MET A 106 -8.51 2.23 10.96
C MET A 106 -8.56 2.88 9.58
N GLU A 107 -9.62 2.64 8.83
CA GLU A 107 -9.82 3.16 7.47
C GLU A 107 -9.92 4.68 7.48
N GLU A 108 -10.70 5.25 8.41
CA GLU A 108 -10.82 6.70 8.57
C GLU A 108 -9.46 7.33 8.88
N GLY A 109 -8.74 6.78 9.85
CA GLY A 109 -7.43 7.29 10.26
C GLY A 109 -6.39 7.22 9.14
N ILE A 110 -6.32 6.09 8.44
CA ILE A 110 -5.41 5.90 7.30
C ILE A 110 -5.80 6.83 6.15
N GLY A 111 -7.08 6.89 5.79
CA GLY A 111 -7.57 7.77 4.72
C GLY A 111 -7.30 9.25 5.02
N ALA A 112 -7.52 9.69 6.26
CA ALA A 112 -7.19 11.04 6.69
C ALA A 112 -5.68 11.32 6.56
N ARG A 113 -4.82 10.34 6.90
CA ARG A 113 -3.37 10.51 6.77
C ARG A 113 -2.92 10.58 5.31
N ILE A 114 -3.44 9.71 4.44
CA ILE A 114 -3.15 9.74 3.00
C ILE A 114 -3.52 11.11 2.41
N ARG A 115 -4.71 11.64 2.73
CA ARG A 115 -5.14 12.98 2.28
C ARG A 115 -4.26 14.12 2.79
N ALA A 116 -3.74 14.00 4.02
CA ALA A 116 -2.91 15.06 4.61
C ALA A 116 -1.45 15.02 4.14
N MET A 117 -0.92 13.83 3.84
CA MET A 117 0.48 13.64 3.46
C MET A 117 0.70 13.67 1.94
N HIS A 118 -0.32 13.26 1.16
CA HIS A 118 -0.21 13.03 -0.29
C HIS A 118 1.00 12.15 -0.65
N PRO A 119 1.09 10.92 -0.13
CA PRO A 119 2.23 10.05 -0.41
C PRO A 119 2.19 9.56 -1.87
N ASP A 120 3.36 9.28 -2.44
CA ASP A 120 3.47 8.66 -3.78
C ASP A 120 3.26 7.14 -3.71
N LEU A 121 3.45 6.55 -2.53
CA LEU A 121 3.29 5.13 -2.28
C LEU A 121 2.83 4.88 -0.84
N VAL A 122 1.85 4.01 -0.67
CA VAL A 122 1.48 3.43 0.62
C VAL A 122 2.01 2.00 0.70
N ILE A 123 2.62 1.62 1.83
CA ILE A 123 3.12 0.25 2.04
C ILE A 123 2.47 -0.33 3.30
N LYS A 124 1.92 -1.54 3.16
CA LYS A 124 1.35 -2.31 4.28
C LYS A 124 1.83 -3.76 4.22
N THR A 125 2.15 -4.34 5.38
CA THR A 125 2.40 -5.78 5.48
C THR A 125 1.07 -6.52 5.49
N LEU A 126 0.93 -7.54 4.64
CA LEU A 126 -0.16 -8.50 4.72
C LEU A 126 0.14 -9.45 5.88
N MET A 127 -0.72 -9.45 6.86
CA MET A 127 -0.58 -10.35 8.01
C MET A 127 -0.84 -11.79 7.58
N SER A 128 0.16 -12.64 7.73
CA SER A 128 0.03 -14.09 7.56
C SER A 128 0.16 -14.77 8.93
N ILE A 129 -0.60 -15.82 9.17
CA ILE A 129 -0.47 -16.65 10.39
C ILE A 129 0.79 -17.53 10.30
N SER A 130 1.28 -17.76 9.08
CA SER A 130 2.57 -18.43 8.84
C SER A 130 3.24 -17.77 7.64
N ASP A 131 4.56 -17.60 7.69
CA ASP A 131 5.34 -17.00 6.59
C ASP A 131 5.30 -17.81 5.28
N THR A 132 4.62 -18.96 5.28
CA THR A 132 4.68 -19.97 4.20
C THR A 132 3.38 -20.21 3.46
N ALA A 133 2.25 -19.67 3.92
CA ALA A 133 0.97 -19.89 3.23
C ALA A 133 0.31 -18.59 2.79
N PRO A 134 -0.12 -18.48 1.52
CA PRO A 134 -0.95 -17.39 1.08
C PRO A 134 -2.25 -17.36 1.89
N MET A 135 -2.63 -16.18 2.38
CA MET A 135 -3.90 -15.97 3.07
C MET A 135 -4.74 -14.92 2.33
N PRO A 136 -6.07 -15.06 2.38
CA PRO A 136 -6.94 -14.03 1.87
C PRO A 136 -6.70 -12.71 2.64
N PRO A 137 -6.77 -11.56 1.93
CA PRO A 137 -6.64 -10.26 2.55
C PRO A 137 -7.75 -10.03 3.58
N ARG A 138 -7.42 -9.38 4.69
CA ARG A 138 -8.39 -9.00 5.74
C ARG A 138 -9.28 -7.86 5.28
N PRO A 139 -10.38 -7.57 5.99
CA PRO A 139 -11.28 -6.46 5.63
C PRO A 139 -10.57 -5.13 5.42
N LEU A 140 -9.58 -4.79 6.26
CA LEU A 140 -8.81 -3.54 6.12
C LEU A 140 -8.00 -3.51 4.82
N GLU A 141 -7.28 -4.60 4.48
CA GLU A 141 -6.53 -4.67 3.23
C GLU A 141 -7.45 -4.58 2.02
N MET A 142 -8.60 -5.27 2.08
CA MET A 142 -9.63 -5.20 1.06
C MET A 142 -10.14 -3.78 0.85
N GLN A 143 -10.40 -3.07 1.93
CA GLN A 143 -10.89 -1.70 1.87
C GLN A 143 -9.81 -0.74 1.36
N LEU A 144 -8.56 -0.89 1.79
CA LEU A 144 -7.45 -0.10 1.28
C LEU A 144 -7.28 -0.30 -0.24
N MET A 145 -7.37 -1.54 -0.74
CA MET A 145 -7.31 -1.81 -2.18
C MET A 145 -8.41 -1.10 -2.98
N ARG A 146 -9.57 -0.93 -2.36
CA ARG A 146 -10.74 -0.27 -3.00
C ARG A 146 -10.67 1.24 -2.97
N CYS A 147 -10.18 1.81 -1.86
CA CYS A 147 -10.33 3.23 -1.56
C CYS A 147 -9.01 4.01 -1.63
N CYS A 148 -7.86 3.34 -1.78
CA CYS A 148 -6.57 4.01 -1.85
C CYS A 148 -6.40 4.67 -3.22
N ALA A 149 -6.41 6.00 -3.25
CA ALA A 149 -6.22 6.78 -4.47
C ALA A 149 -4.76 6.85 -4.94
N VAL A 150 -3.83 6.28 -4.17
CA VAL A 150 -2.40 6.21 -4.50
C VAL A 150 -1.96 4.74 -4.56
N PRO A 151 -0.86 4.43 -5.25
CA PRO A 151 -0.34 3.07 -5.32
C PRO A 151 -0.16 2.44 -3.94
N LEU A 152 -0.61 1.19 -3.79
CA LEU A 152 -0.55 0.43 -2.55
C LEU A 152 0.34 -0.81 -2.73
N LEU A 153 1.47 -0.86 -2.04
CA LEU A 153 2.33 -2.04 -1.99
C LEU A 153 1.94 -2.91 -0.78
N VAL A 154 1.38 -4.06 -1.06
CA VAL A 154 1.09 -5.10 -0.06
C VAL A 154 2.29 -6.02 0.03
N THR A 155 2.97 -6.01 1.19
CA THR A 155 4.23 -6.74 1.38
C THR A 155 4.03 -8.01 2.19
N ARG A 156 4.88 -9.01 1.92
CA ARG A 156 4.98 -10.26 2.66
C ARG A 156 6.33 -10.37 3.39
N GLY A 157 6.50 -11.38 4.22
CA GLY A 157 7.71 -11.58 5.04
C GLY A 157 9.00 -11.80 4.25
N ARG A 158 8.90 -12.31 3.01
CA ARG A 158 10.05 -12.63 2.15
C ARG A 158 10.87 -11.38 1.79
N SER A 159 12.20 -11.48 1.89
CA SER A 159 13.11 -10.42 1.44
C SER A 159 13.22 -10.38 -0.08
N TRP A 160 13.38 -9.18 -0.64
CA TRP A 160 13.70 -9.02 -2.06
C TRP A 160 15.13 -9.45 -2.35
N ARG A 161 15.35 -9.92 -3.55
CA ARG A 161 16.70 -10.21 -4.05
C ARG A 161 17.49 -8.93 -4.28
N PRO A 162 18.83 -8.99 -4.29
CA PRO A 162 19.68 -7.83 -4.60
C PRO A 162 19.33 -7.20 -5.96
N ILE A 163 19.03 -8.03 -6.95
CA ILE A 163 18.44 -7.59 -8.24
C ILE A 163 16.96 -7.94 -8.17
N THR A 164 16.16 -6.97 -7.75
CA THR A 164 14.72 -7.15 -7.57
C THR A 164 14.03 -7.35 -8.91
N LYS A 165 13.19 -8.37 -9.02
CA LYS A 165 12.41 -8.67 -10.23
C LYS A 165 10.97 -8.20 -10.08
N PHE A 166 10.62 -7.26 -10.93
CA PHE A 166 9.26 -6.73 -11.04
C PHE A 166 8.55 -7.37 -12.24
N ALA A 167 7.25 -7.62 -12.13
CA ALA A 167 6.44 -8.05 -13.27
C ALA A 167 5.11 -7.34 -13.26
N ALA A 168 4.66 -6.82 -14.40
CA ALA A 168 3.33 -6.26 -14.56
C ALA A 168 2.41 -7.30 -15.23
N ALA A 169 1.28 -7.62 -14.58
CA ALA A 169 0.23 -8.41 -15.20
C ALA A 169 -0.69 -7.49 -16.01
N ILE A 170 -0.69 -7.70 -17.32
CA ILE A 170 -1.45 -6.91 -18.29
C ILE A 170 -2.58 -7.77 -18.82
N ASP A 171 -3.80 -7.32 -18.59
CA ASP A 171 -4.99 -7.91 -19.19
C ASP A 171 -5.21 -7.31 -20.59
N LEU A 172 -4.84 -8.06 -21.61
CA LEU A 172 -5.03 -7.65 -23.01
C LEU A 172 -6.49 -7.68 -23.45
N ASP A 173 -7.32 -8.47 -22.78
CA ASP A 173 -8.76 -8.55 -23.02
C ASP A 173 -9.51 -7.44 -22.26
N GLY A 174 -8.86 -6.86 -21.27
CA GLY A 174 -9.32 -5.69 -20.52
C GLY A 174 -9.21 -4.41 -21.36
N HIS A 175 -10.30 -3.75 -21.59
CA HIS A 175 -10.44 -2.58 -22.48
C HIS A 175 -9.94 -1.27 -21.85
N ASP A 176 -8.83 -1.30 -21.06
CA ASP A 176 -8.25 -0.12 -20.43
C ASP A 176 -6.79 0.11 -20.84
N PRO A 177 -6.55 0.74 -22.00
CA PRO A 177 -5.20 1.03 -22.47
C PRO A 177 -4.46 2.03 -21.58
N GLU A 178 -5.18 2.90 -20.86
CA GLU A 178 -4.58 3.88 -19.95
C GLU A 178 -4.01 3.18 -18.71
N LEU A 179 -4.78 2.30 -18.07
CA LEU A 179 -4.28 1.49 -16.96
C LEU A 179 -3.12 0.60 -17.39
N THR A 180 -3.21 -0.01 -18.57
CA THR A 180 -2.11 -0.80 -19.14
C THR A 180 -0.82 0.03 -19.27
N ALA A 181 -0.90 1.23 -19.84
CA ALA A 181 0.24 2.13 -19.95
C ALA A 181 0.82 2.48 -18.56
N LYS A 182 -0.02 2.77 -17.58
CA LYS A 182 0.39 3.04 -16.19
C LYS A 182 1.12 1.87 -15.55
N LEU A 183 0.65 0.65 -15.74
CA LEU A 183 1.30 -0.56 -15.21
C LEU A 183 2.69 -0.75 -15.83
N VAL A 184 2.81 -0.57 -17.15
CA VAL A 184 4.08 -0.67 -17.88
C VAL A 184 5.06 0.41 -17.41
N ASP A 185 4.61 1.65 -17.30
CA ASP A 185 5.47 2.76 -16.85
C ASP A 185 5.89 2.59 -15.40
N THR A 186 4.97 2.16 -14.52
CA THR A 186 5.28 1.86 -13.12
C THR A 186 6.35 0.78 -12.97
N VAL A 187 6.19 -0.35 -13.68
CA VAL A 187 7.15 -1.45 -13.56
C VAL A 187 8.53 -1.07 -14.10
N ARG A 188 8.58 -0.30 -15.19
CA ARG A 188 9.83 0.24 -15.75
C ARG A 188 10.51 1.22 -14.81
N PHE A 189 9.75 2.18 -14.28
CA PHE A 189 10.26 3.17 -13.33
C PHE A 189 10.88 2.49 -12.10
N LEU A 190 10.17 1.53 -11.50
CA LEU A 190 10.66 0.82 -10.31
C LEU A 190 11.92 -0.01 -10.62
N ALA A 191 11.94 -0.72 -11.73
CA ALA A 191 13.10 -1.53 -12.12
C ALA A 191 14.33 -0.64 -12.40
N LEU A 192 14.17 0.40 -13.20
CA LEU A 192 15.27 1.33 -13.52
C LEU A 192 15.81 2.03 -12.27
N GLY A 193 14.93 2.55 -11.41
CA GLY A 193 15.33 3.27 -10.21
C GLY A 193 15.99 2.39 -9.15
N SER A 194 15.64 1.10 -9.08
CA SER A 194 16.23 0.15 -8.13
C SER A 194 17.39 -0.68 -8.68
N GLY A 195 17.72 -0.53 -9.96
CA GLY A 195 18.70 -1.41 -10.63
C GLY A 195 18.19 -2.86 -10.78
N GLY A 196 16.87 -3.05 -10.83
CA GLY A 196 16.20 -4.33 -10.95
C GLY A 196 15.88 -4.71 -12.40
N GLU A 197 15.21 -5.84 -12.55
CA GLU A 197 14.70 -6.36 -13.83
C GLU A 197 13.17 -6.20 -13.88
N HIS A 198 12.62 -6.10 -15.10
CA HIS A 198 11.17 -6.10 -15.28
C HIS A 198 10.72 -7.03 -16.39
N ALA A 199 9.49 -7.53 -16.25
CA ALA A 199 8.80 -8.35 -17.24
C ALA A 199 7.34 -7.93 -17.38
N LEU A 200 6.72 -8.30 -18.50
CA LEU A 200 5.30 -8.12 -18.73
C LEU A 200 4.65 -9.50 -18.87
N ILE A 201 3.59 -9.72 -18.12
CA ILE A 201 2.79 -10.95 -18.16
C ILE A 201 1.51 -10.62 -18.93
N HIS A 202 1.31 -11.27 -20.06
CA HIS A 202 0.11 -11.11 -20.86
C HIS A 202 -0.89 -12.23 -20.52
N GLY A 203 -2.07 -11.86 -20.07
CA GLY A 203 -3.17 -12.77 -19.75
C GLY A 203 -3.87 -12.46 -18.44
N SER A 204 -5.09 -12.99 -18.30
CA SER A 204 -5.99 -12.79 -17.16
C SER A 204 -6.12 -14.03 -16.25
N SER A 205 -5.50 -15.16 -16.59
CA SER A 205 -5.56 -16.37 -15.77
C SER A 205 -4.65 -16.25 -14.54
N VAL A 206 -5.25 -16.37 -13.36
CA VAL A 206 -4.52 -16.36 -12.07
C VAL A 206 -3.45 -17.46 -12.04
N GLU A 207 -3.78 -18.63 -12.56
CA GLU A 207 -2.90 -19.80 -12.61
C GLU A 207 -1.68 -19.54 -13.51
N ALA A 208 -1.87 -18.90 -14.66
CA ALA A 208 -0.77 -18.55 -15.57
C ALA A 208 0.14 -17.48 -14.95
N ILE A 209 -0.43 -16.46 -14.29
CA ILE A 209 0.32 -15.43 -13.56
C ILE A 209 1.13 -16.06 -12.42
N LYS A 210 0.50 -16.93 -11.63
CA LYS A 210 1.18 -17.65 -10.53
C LYS A 210 2.35 -18.48 -11.05
N LYS A 211 2.14 -19.27 -12.10
CA LYS A 211 3.18 -20.09 -12.72
C LYS A 211 4.35 -19.22 -13.21
N PHE A 212 4.06 -18.09 -13.85
CA PHE A 212 5.10 -17.16 -14.30
C PHE A 212 5.91 -16.61 -13.12
N ILE A 213 5.25 -16.20 -12.02
CA ILE A 213 5.89 -15.70 -10.81
C ILE A 213 6.87 -16.73 -10.24
N GLU A 214 6.45 -18.00 -10.17
CA GLU A 214 7.27 -19.10 -9.65
C GLU A 214 8.47 -19.39 -10.57
N GLU A 215 8.24 -19.53 -11.88
CA GLU A 215 9.29 -19.85 -12.86
C GLU A 215 10.33 -18.74 -12.98
N HIS A 216 9.92 -17.49 -12.96
CA HIS A 216 10.81 -16.33 -13.12
C HIS A 216 11.23 -15.73 -11.79
N GLN A 217 10.72 -16.29 -10.68
CA GLN A 217 11.04 -15.83 -9.33
C GLN A 217 10.77 -14.32 -9.16
N VAL A 218 9.60 -13.85 -9.48
CA VAL A 218 9.19 -12.45 -9.34
C VAL A 218 9.17 -12.05 -7.85
N ASP A 219 9.73 -10.87 -7.52
CA ASP A 219 9.70 -10.32 -6.17
C ASP A 219 8.48 -9.42 -5.94
N VAL A 220 8.10 -8.66 -6.97
CA VAL A 220 6.98 -7.72 -6.91
C VAL A 220 6.11 -7.87 -8.17
N LEU A 221 4.85 -8.23 -7.98
CA LEU A 221 3.83 -8.24 -9.03
C LEU A 221 3.13 -6.88 -9.03
N VAL A 222 3.07 -6.23 -10.18
CA VAL A 222 2.34 -4.97 -10.40
C VAL A 222 1.02 -5.26 -11.10
N ILE A 223 -0.09 -4.84 -10.52
CA ILE A 223 -1.45 -5.08 -11.04
C ILE A 223 -2.30 -3.83 -10.95
N GLY A 224 -3.34 -3.77 -11.77
CA GLY A 224 -4.37 -2.75 -11.66
C GLY A 224 -5.27 -2.97 -10.45
N GLY A 225 -5.67 -1.89 -9.81
CA GLY A 225 -6.68 -1.90 -8.76
C GLY A 225 -8.07 -2.26 -9.31
N PRO A 226 -8.97 -2.74 -8.45
CA PRO A 226 -10.35 -3.04 -8.84
C PRO A 226 -11.06 -1.73 -9.23
N ARG A 227 -11.86 -1.79 -10.30
CA ARG A 227 -12.77 -0.69 -10.65
C ARG A 227 -13.96 -0.67 -9.71
N ALA A 228 -14.49 0.52 -9.40
CA ALA A 228 -15.66 0.67 -8.54
C ALA A 228 -16.89 -0.13 -9.04
N GLU A 229 -17.04 -0.26 -10.35
CA GLU A 229 -18.14 -0.99 -10.99
C GLU A 229 -18.03 -2.51 -10.90
N SER A 230 -16.83 -3.07 -10.75
CA SER A 230 -16.60 -4.52 -10.71
C SER A 230 -16.99 -5.19 -9.38
N TRP A 231 -17.47 -4.41 -8.42
CA TRP A 231 -17.77 -4.87 -7.05
C TRP A 231 -19.20 -5.34 -6.81
N GLN A 232 -20.04 -5.45 -7.83
CA GLN A 232 -21.46 -5.81 -7.66
C GLN A 232 -21.74 -7.32 -7.63
N GLY A 233 -20.70 -8.18 -7.63
CA GLY A 233 -20.84 -9.62 -7.61
C GLY A 233 -20.25 -10.30 -6.38
N PRO A 234 -20.71 -11.52 -6.04
CA PRO A 234 -20.15 -12.33 -4.95
C PRO A 234 -18.75 -12.90 -5.26
N ASP A 235 -18.26 -12.73 -6.48
CA ASP A 235 -16.99 -13.28 -6.91
C ASP A 235 -15.83 -12.34 -6.56
N ALA A 236 -14.79 -12.89 -5.93
CA ALA A 236 -13.56 -12.16 -5.61
C ALA A 236 -12.93 -11.59 -6.89
N SER A 237 -12.55 -10.32 -6.87
CA SER A 237 -11.86 -9.69 -7.99
C SER A 237 -10.54 -10.42 -8.32
N LEU A 238 -10.04 -10.24 -9.55
CA LEU A 238 -8.74 -10.79 -9.95
C LEU A 238 -7.64 -10.40 -8.95
N THR A 239 -7.65 -9.15 -8.50
CA THR A 239 -6.72 -8.61 -7.49
C THR A 239 -6.78 -9.39 -6.17
N GLU A 240 -7.98 -9.68 -5.66
CA GLU A 240 -8.15 -10.45 -4.42
C GLU A 240 -7.70 -11.90 -4.57
N ARG A 241 -8.03 -12.52 -5.70
CA ARG A 241 -7.59 -13.89 -6.01
C ARG A 241 -6.07 -13.96 -6.11
N LEU A 242 -5.43 -13.02 -6.79
CA LEU A 242 -3.97 -12.95 -6.89
C LEU A 242 -3.34 -12.75 -5.52
N LEU A 243 -3.83 -11.80 -4.70
CA LEU A 243 -3.35 -11.61 -3.34
C LEU A 243 -3.49 -12.86 -2.47
N SER A 244 -4.50 -13.68 -2.69
CA SER A 244 -4.71 -14.92 -1.94
C SER A 244 -3.80 -16.07 -2.39
N MET A 245 -3.21 -16.00 -3.59
CA MET A 245 -2.54 -17.14 -4.22
C MET A 245 -1.05 -16.94 -4.49
N VAL A 246 -0.57 -15.69 -4.58
CA VAL A 246 0.85 -15.41 -4.86
C VAL A 246 1.65 -15.21 -3.59
N GLU A 247 2.92 -15.61 -3.60
CA GLU A 247 3.84 -15.45 -2.48
C GLU A 247 4.73 -14.20 -2.56
N CYS A 248 4.78 -13.57 -3.73
CA CYS A 248 5.50 -12.32 -3.92
C CYS A 248 4.72 -11.12 -3.37
N ASP A 249 5.36 -9.97 -3.26
CA ASP A 249 4.68 -8.72 -2.94
C ASP A 249 3.81 -8.27 -4.11
N VAL A 250 2.76 -7.50 -3.82
CA VAL A 250 1.84 -7.03 -4.84
C VAL A 250 1.71 -5.52 -4.75
N LEU A 251 2.05 -4.83 -5.83
CA LEU A 251 1.82 -3.40 -6.00
C LEU A 251 0.52 -3.20 -6.79
N ILE A 252 -0.43 -2.56 -6.16
CA ILE A 252 -1.74 -2.25 -6.74
C ILE A 252 -1.72 -0.80 -7.20
N VAL A 253 -1.87 -0.58 -8.49
CA VAL A 253 -1.95 0.74 -9.11
C VAL A 253 -3.43 1.11 -9.28
N PRO A 254 -3.91 2.22 -8.69
CA PRO A 254 -5.32 2.58 -8.77
C PRO A 254 -5.77 2.80 -10.23
N ALA A 255 -6.99 2.34 -10.55
CA ALA A 255 -7.64 2.66 -11.81
C ALA A 255 -8.00 4.17 -11.85
N THR A 256 -8.13 4.73 -13.05
CA THR A 256 -8.27 6.19 -13.29
C THR A 256 -9.55 6.81 -12.71
N ASP A 257 -10.59 6.01 -12.44
CA ASP A 257 -11.91 6.49 -12.01
C ASP A 257 -12.04 6.80 -10.50
N ALA A 258 -10.94 6.91 -9.75
CA ALA A 258 -10.97 7.28 -8.32
C ALA A 258 -11.36 8.75 -8.05
N SER A 259 -11.90 9.47 -9.05
CA SER A 259 -12.37 10.86 -8.92
C SER A 259 -13.80 11.01 -8.39
N SER A 260 -14.49 9.94 -8.01
CA SER A 260 -15.77 10.06 -7.30
C SER A 260 -15.53 10.05 -5.79
N THR A 261 -15.50 11.23 -5.20
CA THR A 261 -15.77 11.48 -3.77
C THR A 261 -16.91 10.56 -3.31
N PRO A 262 -16.79 9.80 -2.24
CA PRO A 262 -17.96 9.11 -1.68
C PRO A 262 -18.94 10.18 -1.19
N THR A 263 -19.88 10.53 -2.03
CA THR A 263 -21.07 11.30 -1.66
C THR A 263 -21.98 10.33 -0.92
N GLY A 264 -22.14 10.53 0.36
CA GLY A 264 -23.27 9.94 1.06
C GLY A 264 -22.94 9.04 2.24
N LEU A 265 -22.66 9.65 3.34
CA LEU A 265 -23.18 9.23 4.64
C LEU A 265 -23.79 10.48 5.28
N VAL A 266 -24.98 10.83 4.81
CA VAL A 266 -25.92 11.65 5.56
C VAL A 266 -27.12 10.75 5.80
N SER A 267 -27.30 10.29 7.00
CA SER A 267 -28.54 10.13 7.76
C SER A 267 -28.26 9.29 8.99
#